data_2fa8db4b56953acd197ae33b611317c8
#
_entry.id   2fa8db4b56953acd197ae33b611317c8
#
_cell.length_a   1.000
_cell.length_b   1.000
_cell.length_c   1.000
_cell.angle_alpha   90.00
_cell.angle_beta   90.00
_cell.angle_gamma   90.00
#
_symmetry.space_group_name_H-M   'P 1'
#
loop_
_entity.id
_entity.type
_entity.pdbx_description
1 polymer ?
#
loop_
_entity_poly.entity_id
_entity_poly.type
_entity_poly.pdbx_seq_one_letter_code
_entity_poly.pdbx_strand_id
1 'polypeptide(L)'
;MSLVTLVGGVSLAVIPPATISIASRLFTLPEQGAISVAAMVATFAGQLTFAVVVESRLSSAGTARRVTFPRWLALLSVLAALAVAIGYHSAVVVCIALPVLVASLEVGRGVSVAERLDGREFWAALCVGAGALVGVLAGFAGAPWAMIPLVAGIVGATVVRSMPVSHTASAPEPRVMAWVVADVGITGGVYPLLNAVILGLLGPLHAVLFASISTVSGLLAIPLNFMRLRLLKHHAPLDIVLSAAATLGALIVIVVCELLGVFGFVFGSNWTLSATLVPLIAACLWRAASLATTIPFASLRRMGEAKLLTILRASVAVVTFVATLAVVPLGDLTWIFAVLLLGELLQAVTYEVARRRRTAALGAGGIG
;
A
#
# COMPACT_ATOMS: atom_id res chain seq x y z
N MET A 1 3.12 17.78 9.49
CA MET A 1 3.78 16.61 8.86
C MET A 1 4.92 17.18 8.05
N SER A 2 6.14 16.73 8.29
CA SER A 2 7.32 17.28 7.61
C SER A 2 7.39 16.77 6.15
N LEU A 3 8.06 17.51 5.28
CA LEU A 3 8.36 17.09 3.91
C LEU A 3 9.08 15.72 3.91
N VAL A 4 9.89 15.46 4.93
CA VAL A 4 10.60 14.21 5.14
C VAL A 4 9.66 13.00 5.28
N THR A 5 8.54 13.16 5.98
CA THR A 5 7.53 12.08 6.13
C THR A 5 6.86 11.76 4.79
N LEU A 6 6.68 12.76 3.92
CA LEU A 6 6.19 12.54 2.56
C LEU A 6 7.20 11.76 1.72
N VAL A 7 8.47 12.18 1.74
CA VAL A 7 9.57 11.51 1.01
C VAL A 7 9.72 10.05 1.45
N GLY A 8 9.62 9.78 2.77
CA GLY A 8 9.59 8.42 3.29
C GLY A 8 8.40 7.58 2.78
N GLY A 9 7.23 8.22 2.59
CA GLY A 9 6.07 7.56 1.98
C GLY A 9 6.28 7.22 0.51
N VAL A 10 6.86 8.13 -0.25
CA VAL A 10 7.20 7.91 -1.67
C VAL A 10 8.21 6.79 -1.81
N SER A 11 9.24 6.73 -0.95
CA SER A 11 10.26 5.67 -1.01
C SER A 11 9.68 4.26 -0.85
N LEU A 12 8.67 4.07 0.01
CA LEU A 12 7.96 2.79 0.11
C LEU A 12 7.15 2.49 -1.16
N ALA A 13 6.49 3.49 -1.71
CA ALA A 13 5.66 3.32 -2.91
C ALA A 13 6.48 2.95 -4.16
N VAL A 14 7.79 3.21 -4.16
CA VAL A 14 8.70 2.86 -5.27
C VAL A 14 9.07 1.37 -5.29
N ILE A 15 8.97 0.64 -4.16
CA ILE A 15 9.43 -0.75 -4.08
C ILE A 15 8.65 -1.70 -5.01
N PRO A 16 7.31 -1.75 -5.01
CA PRO A 16 6.57 -2.64 -5.91
C PRO A 16 6.87 -2.37 -7.40
N PRO A 17 6.82 -1.11 -7.91
CA PRO A 17 7.14 -0.86 -9.31
C PRO A 17 8.58 -1.18 -9.67
N ALA A 18 9.55 -0.90 -8.79
CA ALA A 18 10.96 -1.28 -9.01
C ALA A 18 11.12 -2.80 -9.07
N THR A 19 10.49 -3.53 -8.15
CA THR A 19 10.51 -5.00 -8.15
C THR A 19 9.95 -5.58 -9.45
N ILE A 20 8.78 -5.10 -9.90
CA ILE A 20 8.13 -5.58 -11.13
C ILE A 20 8.97 -5.18 -12.35
N SER A 21 9.51 -3.96 -12.38
CA SER A 21 10.37 -3.49 -13.47
C SER A 21 11.65 -4.34 -13.62
N ILE A 22 12.31 -4.67 -12.51
CA ILE A 22 13.48 -5.55 -12.53
C ILE A 22 13.06 -6.96 -12.93
N ALA A 23 11.96 -7.48 -12.38
CA ALA A 23 11.47 -8.82 -12.67
C ALA A 23 11.10 -8.98 -14.15
N SER A 24 10.53 -7.97 -14.79
CA SER A 24 10.16 -8.03 -16.22
C SER A 24 11.36 -8.22 -17.18
N ARG A 25 12.57 -8.03 -16.68
CA ARG A 25 13.81 -8.11 -17.48
C ARG A 25 14.66 -9.33 -17.17
N LEU A 26 14.53 -9.88 -15.94
CA LEU A 26 15.39 -10.95 -15.45
C LEU A 26 14.70 -12.31 -15.39
N PHE A 27 13.38 -12.34 -15.28
CA PHE A 27 12.62 -13.55 -15.02
C PHE A 27 11.66 -13.89 -16.16
N THR A 28 11.37 -15.18 -16.30
CA THR A 28 10.34 -15.66 -17.24
C THR A 28 8.95 -15.17 -16.87
N LEU A 29 8.01 -15.12 -17.81
CA LEU A 29 6.66 -14.62 -17.57
C LEU A 29 5.92 -15.34 -16.41
N PRO A 30 6.00 -16.67 -16.24
CA PRO A 30 5.45 -17.34 -15.07
C PRO A 30 6.07 -16.88 -13.74
N GLU A 31 7.39 -16.67 -13.71
CA GLU A 31 8.10 -16.18 -12.53
C GLU A 31 7.73 -14.71 -12.22
N GLN A 32 7.58 -13.86 -13.25
CA GLN A 32 7.08 -12.50 -13.08
C GLN A 32 5.68 -12.48 -12.45
N GLY A 33 4.79 -13.40 -12.88
CA GLY A 33 3.47 -13.59 -12.27
C GLY A 33 3.56 -13.91 -10.78
N ALA A 34 4.42 -14.85 -10.40
CA ALA A 34 4.64 -15.21 -8.99
C ALA A 34 5.23 -14.05 -8.18
N ILE A 35 6.23 -13.32 -8.73
CA ILE A 35 6.84 -12.14 -8.09
C ILE A 35 5.81 -11.02 -7.93
N SER A 36 4.90 -10.84 -8.89
CA SER A 36 3.85 -9.82 -8.80
C SER A 36 2.87 -10.08 -7.66
N VAL A 37 2.48 -11.35 -7.46
CA VAL A 37 1.68 -11.76 -6.29
C VAL A 37 2.48 -11.58 -5.00
N ALA A 38 3.75 -11.99 -4.98
CA ALA A 38 4.62 -11.84 -3.83
C ALA A 38 4.82 -10.36 -3.43
N ALA A 39 4.91 -9.43 -4.38
CA ALA A 39 5.00 -8.00 -4.12
C ALA A 39 3.73 -7.45 -3.45
N MET A 40 2.55 -7.93 -3.85
CA MET A 40 1.29 -7.57 -3.20
C MET A 40 1.16 -8.20 -1.80
N VAL A 41 1.56 -9.47 -1.65
CA VAL A 41 1.65 -10.15 -0.34
C VAL A 41 2.63 -9.42 0.57
N ALA A 42 3.75 -8.94 0.03
CA ALA A 42 4.74 -8.18 0.79
C ALA A 42 4.17 -6.87 1.34
N THR A 43 3.44 -6.13 0.52
CA THR A 43 2.74 -4.91 0.95
C THR A 43 1.71 -5.21 2.04
N PHE A 44 0.93 -6.26 1.88
CA PHE A 44 -0.04 -6.72 2.89
C PHE A 44 0.64 -7.16 4.19
N ALA A 45 1.70 -7.97 4.11
CA ALA A 45 2.48 -8.40 5.27
C ALA A 45 3.10 -7.21 6.01
N GLY A 46 3.57 -6.19 5.27
CA GLY A 46 4.03 -4.93 5.82
C GLY A 46 2.95 -4.21 6.62
N GLN A 47 1.77 -4.01 6.04
CA GLN A 47 0.64 -3.39 6.70
C GLN A 47 0.18 -4.15 7.95
N LEU A 48 0.11 -5.49 7.85
CA LEU A 48 -0.29 -6.34 8.97
C LEU A 48 0.71 -6.28 10.12
N THR A 49 2.02 -6.37 9.81
CA THR A 49 3.08 -6.27 10.82
C THR A 49 3.12 -4.87 11.44
N PHE A 50 2.93 -3.82 10.65
CA PHE A 50 2.77 -2.46 11.14
C PHE A 50 1.56 -2.33 12.07
N ALA A 51 0.42 -2.92 11.74
CA ALA A 51 -0.77 -2.94 12.58
C ALA A 51 -0.50 -3.58 13.95
N VAL A 52 0.19 -4.72 13.97
CA VAL A 52 0.56 -5.44 15.21
C VAL A 52 1.57 -4.67 16.04
N VAL A 53 2.64 -4.15 15.41
CA VAL A 53 3.79 -3.59 16.14
C VAL A 53 3.60 -2.12 16.49
N VAL A 54 2.99 -1.33 15.61
CA VAL A 54 2.92 0.13 15.73
C VAL A 54 1.51 0.59 16.04
N GLU A 55 0.54 0.32 15.15
CA GLU A 55 -0.79 0.92 15.22
C GLU A 55 -1.56 0.46 16.46
N SER A 56 -1.44 -0.81 16.85
CA SER A 56 -2.07 -1.35 18.06
C SER A 56 -1.62 -0.61 19.33
N ARG A 57 -0.34 -0.23 19.41
CA ARG A 57 0.21 0.52 20.55
C ARG A 57 -0.21 1.98 20.55
N LEU A 58 -0.24 2.60 19.37
CA LEU A 58 -0.67 3.99 19.24
C LEU A 58 -2.17 4.18 19.49
N SER A 59 -2.97 3.13 19.22
CA SER A 59 -4.43 3.13 19.41
C SER A 59 -4.87 2.69 20.81
N SER A 60 -3.98 2.10 21.63
CA SER A 60 -4.28 1.70 23.01
C SER A 60 -4.45 2.91 23.94
N ALA A 61 -5.34 2.79 24.92
CA ALA A 61 -5.54 3.81 25.95
C ALA A 61 -4.31 3.92 26.85
N GLY A 62 -3.79 5.14 27.09
CA GLY A 62 -2.63 5.35 27.96
C GLY A 62 -1.86 6.61 27.63
N THR A 63 -1.08 7.10 28.60
CA THR A 63 -0.29 8.35 28.47
C THR A 63 1.05 8.17 27.76
N ALA A 64 1.62 6.95 27.76
CA ALA A 64 2.92 6.65 27.15
C ALA A 64 2.77 5.73 25.95
N ARG A 65 2.47 6.31 24.78
CA ARG A 65 2.34 5.58 23.49
C ARG A 65 3.72 5.49 22.84
N ARG A 66 4.58 4.60 23.34
CA ARG A 66 5.96 4.43 22.84
C ARG A 66 6.08 3.19 21.99
N VAL A 67 6.79 3.32 20.86
CA VAL A 67 7.01 2.26 19.89
C VAL A 67 8.51 2.06 19.69
N THR A 68 8.94 0.82 19.61
CA THR A 68 10.34 0.47 19.29
C THR A 68 10.39 -0.54 18.17
N PHE A 69 11.48 -0.53 17.41
CA PHE A 69 11.68 -1.49 16.32
C PHE A 69 12.06 -2.87 16.89
N PRO A 70 11.37 -3.97 16.51
CA PRO A 70 11.68 -5.32 16.98
C PRO A 70 12.99 -5.82 16.38
N ARG A 71 13.98 -6.18 17.21
CA ARG A 71 15.30 -6.65 16.75
C ARG A 71 15.25 -7.92 15.92
N TRP A 72 14.31 -8.83 16.23
CA TRP A 72 14.12 -10.07 15.45
C TRP A 72 13.75 -9.78 13.99
N LEU A 73 13.01 -8.69 13.74
CA LEU A 73 12.61 -8.30 12.38
C LEU A 73 13.79 -7.74 11.59
N ALA A 74 14.73 -7.03 12.24
CA ALA A 74 16.00 -6.63 11.60
C ALA A 74 16.84 -7.85 11.19
N LEU A 75 16.95 -8.83 12.10
CA LEU A 75 17.67 -10.06 11.81
C LEU A 75 17.06 -10.81 10.63
N LEU A 76 15.74 -11.00 10.62
CA LEU A 76 15.04 -11.65 9.51
C LEU A 76 15.23 -10.89 8.19
N SER A 77 15.24 -9.55 8.22
CA SER A 77 15.48 -8.73 7.04
C SER A 77 16.89 -8.93 6.46
N VAL A 78 17.91 -9.01 7.34
CA VAL A 78 19.29 -9.31 6.92
C VAL A 78 19.40 -10.72 6.34
N LEU A 79 18.79 -11.73 6.97
CA LEU A 79 18.77 -13.10 6.46
C LEU A 79 18.05 -13.20 5.11
N ALA A 80 16.93 -12.51 4.94
CA ALA A 80 16.21 -12.45 3.67
C ALA A 80 17.06 -11.79 2.57
N ALA A 81 17.79 -10.73 2.90
CA ALA A 81 18.71 -10.09 1.96
C ALA A 81 19.88 -10.97 1.56
N LEU A 82 20.48 -11.67 2.51
CA LEU A 82 21.54 -12.65 2.22
C LEU A 82 21.03 -13.79 1.33
N ALA A 83 19.81 -14.28 1.60
CA ALA A 83 19.19 -15.29 0.74
C ALA A 83 19.03 -14.78 -0.70
N VAL A 84 18.55 -13.53 -0.90
CA VAL A 84 18.46 -12.93 -2.24
C VAL A 84 19.84 -12.70 -2.85
N ALA A 85 20.84 -12.28 -2.08
CA ALA A 85 22.20 -12.07 -2.60
C ALA A 85 22.85 -13.36 -3.11
N ILE A 86 22.55 -14.50 -2.47
CA ILE A 86 23.03 -15.83 -2.88
C ILE A 86 22.16 -16.40 -4.00
N GLY A 87 20.83 -16.26 -3.89
CA GLY A 87 19.86 -16.86 -4.81
C GLY A 87 19.16 -15.86 -5.74
N TYR A 88 19.84 -14.80 -6.17
CA TYR A 88 19.25 -13.72 -6.98
C TYR A 88 18.66 -14.18 -8.33
N HIS A 89 19.02 -15.35 -8.82
CA HIS A 89 18.44 -15.98 -10.01
C HIS A 89 17.11 -16.70 -9.73
N SER A 90 16.76 -16.94 -8.47
CA SER A 90 15.60 -17.72 -8.09
C SER A 90 14.41 -16.83 -7.76
N ALA A 91 13.36 -16.90 -8.58
CA ALA A 91 12.09 -16.24 -8.29
C ALA A 91 11.50 -16.66 -6.95
N VAL A 92 11.67 -17.93 -6.55
CA VAL A 92 11.17 -18.46 -5.27
C VAL A 92 11.83 -17.74 -4.09
N VAL A 93 13.17 -17.56 -4.15
CA VAL A 93 13.90 -16.83 -3.09
C VAL A 93 13.41 -15.39 -2.99
N VAL A 94 13.24 -14.71 -4.12
CA VAL A 94 12.70 -13.34 -4.16
C VAL A 94 11.29 -13.30 -3.57
N CYS A 95 10.41 -14.23 -3.96
CA CYS A 95 9.02 -14.29 -3.46
C CYS A 95 8.94 -14.49 -1.93
N ILE A 96 9.83 -15.30 -1.35
CA ILE A 96 9.86 -15.55 0.10
C ILE A 96 10.47 -14.35 0.85
N ALA A 97 11.49 -13.71 0.29
CA ALA A 97 12.21 -12.62 0.94
C ALA A 97 11.41 -11.31 0.97
N LEU A 98 10.67 -10.99 -0.10
CA LEU A 98 9.95 -9.71 -0.24
C LEU A 98 9.00 -9.39 0.93
N PRO A 99 8.15 -10.31 1.42
CA PRO A 99 7.26 -10.02 2.55
C PRO A 99 8.02 -9.61 3.83
N VAL A 100 9.13 -10.27 4.12
CA VAL A 100 9.97 -9.96 5.29
C VAL A 100 10.64 -8.60 5.15
N LEU A 101 11.20 -8.32 3.97
CA LEU A 101 11.89 -7.08 3.66
C LEU A 101 10.94 -5.87 3.74
N VAL A 102 9.75 -5.97 3.14
CA VAL A 102 8.77 -4.90 3.15
C VAL A 102 8.17 -4.73 4.55
N ALA A 103 7.89 -5.83 5.28
CA ALA A 103 7.39 -5.76 6.65
C ALA A 103 8.37 -5.02 7.57
N SER A 104 9.67 -5.32 7.48
CA SER A 104 10.69 -4.64 8.28
C SER A 104 10.78 -3.14 7.94
N LEU A 105 10.65 -2.80 6.67
CA LEU A 105 10.70 -1.42 6.22
C LEU A 105 9.48 -0.60 6.69
N GLU A 106 8.26 -1.17 6.59
CA GLU A 106 7.01 -0.55 7.04
C GLU A 106 6.99 -0.31 8.55
N VAL A 107 7.38 -1.31 9.34
CA VAL A 107 7.49 -1.19 10.80
C VAL A 107 8.53 -0.13 11.16
N GLY A 108 9.70 -0.17 10.53
CA GLY A 108 10.76 0.81 10.77
C GLY A 108 10.32 2.25 10.49
N ARG A 109 9.59 2.45 9.38
CA ARG A 109 8.98 3.75 9.06
C ARG A 109 7.95 4.16 10.11
N GLY A 110 7.08 3.22 10.51
CA GLY A 110 6.08 3.49 11.53
C GLY A 110 6.68 3.96 12.84
N VAL A 111 7.76 3.32 13.29
CA VAL A 111 8.51 3.74 14.48
C VAL A 111 9.14 5.13 14.28
N SER A 112 9.81 5.37 13.16
CA SER A 112 10.46 6.66 12.88
C SER A 112 9.46 7.82 12.85
N VAL A 113 8.28 7.60 12.27
CA VAL A 113 7.21 8.61 12.20
C VAL A 113 6.57 8.83 13.58
N ALA A 114 6.29 7.75 14.34
CA ALA A 114 5.70 7.83 15.67
C ALA A 114 6.61 8.58 16.66
N GLU A 115 7.90 8.31 16.61
CA GLU A 115 8.93 8.89 17.49
C GLU A 115 9.54 10.20 16.93
N ARG A 116 9.03 10.70 15.78
CA ARG A 116 9.48 11.95 15.13
C ARG A 116 10.98 11.97 14.77
N LEU A 117 11.48 10.85 14.27
CA LEU A 117 12.89 10.67 13.91
C LEU A 117 13.14 11.08 12.44
N ASP A 118 12.86 12.35 12.11
CA ASP A 118 12.90 12.86 10.73
C ASP A 118 14.25 12.61 10.02
N GLY A 119 15.38 12.77 10.72
CA GLY A 119 16.70 12.51 10.15
C GLY A 119 16.91 11.05 9.72
N ARG A 120 16.40 10.09 10.51
CA ARG A 120 16.46 8.66 10.15
C ARG A 120 15.58 8.36 8.94
N GLU A 121 14.40 8.98 8.88
CA GLU A 121 13.46 8.79 7.77
C GLU A 121 14.04 9.31 6.46
N PHE A 122 14.74 10.44 6.48
CA PHE A 122 15.43 10.98 5.30
C PHE A 122 16.50 10.02 4.77
N TRP A 123 17.40 9.55 5.63
CA TRP A 123 18.47 8.62 5.21
C TRP A 123 17.92 7.28 4.76
N ALA A 124 16.89 6.76 5.43
CA ALA A 124 16.22 5.54 5.02
C ALA A 124 15.56 5.68 3.64
N ALA A 125 14.89 6.80 3.38
CA ALA A 125 14.30 7.08 2.08
C ALA A 125 15.36 7.19 0.97
N LEU A 126 16.49 7.79 1.26
CA LEU A 126 17.63 7.86 0.33
C LEU A 126 18.19 6.47 0.02
N CYS A 127 18.37 5.60 1.03
CA CYS A 127 18.82 4.22 0.82
C CYS A 127 17.87 3.44 -0.11
N VAL A 128 16.55 3.49 0.15
CA VAL A 128 15.56 2.80 -0.71
C VAL A 128 15.54 3.38 -2.11
N GLY A 129 15.50 4.72 -2.23
CA GLY A 129 15.45 5.39 -3.53
C GLY A 129 16.70 5.10 -4.38
N ALA A 130 17.89 5.19 -3.78
CA ALA A 130 19.15 4.86 -4.46
C ALA A 130 19.20 3.37 -4.85
N GLY A 131 18.85 2.47 -3.93
CA GLY A 131 18.82 1.03 -4.22
C GLY A 131 17.84 0.68 -5.32
N ALA A 132 16.64 1.25 -5.33
CA ALA A 132 15.64 1.07 -6.38
C ALA A 132 16.14 1.61 -7.73
N LEU A 133 16.70 2.82 -7.76
CA LEU A 133 17.22 3.42 -8.97
C LEU A 133 18.36 2.59 -9.57
N VAL A 134 19.36 2.22 -8.76
CA VAL A 134 20.49 1.41 -9.20
C VAL A 134 20.02 0.03 -9.67
N GLY A 135 19.08 -0.61 -8.94
CA GLY A 135 18.51 -1.90 -9.32
C GLY A 135 17.77 -1.83 -10.65
N VAL A 136 16.92 -0.83 -10.86
CA VAL A 136 16.19 -0.63 -12.13
C VAL A 136 17.17 -0.36 -13.28
N LEU A 137 18.16 0.52 -13.11
CA LEU A 137 19.19 0.79 -14.13
C LEU A 137 20.01 -0.46 -14.45
N ALA A 138 20.39 -1.26 -13.45
CA ALA A 138 21.06 -2.54 -13.65
C ALA A 138 20.18 -3.54 -14.40
N GLY A 139 18.87 -3.57 -14.12
CA GLY A 139 17.90 -4.38 -14.87
C GLY A 139 17.80 -3.94 -16.34
N PHE A 140 17.82 -2.64 -16.63
CA PHE A 140 17.88 -2.11 -17.99
C PHE A 140 19.17 -2.50 -18.72
N ALA A 141 20.27 -2.59 -18.01
CA ALA A 141 21.54 -3.08 -18.55
C ALA A 141 21.62 -4.61 -18.67
N GLY A 142 20.55 -5.33 -18.32
CA GLY A 142 20.51 -6.80 -18.35
C GLY A 142 21.38 -7.47 -17.29
N ALA A 143 21.77 -6.75 -16.22
CA ALA A 143 22.60 -7.30 -15.17
C ALA A 143 21.80 -8.31 -14.31
N PRO A 144 22.24 -9.57 -14.20
CA PRO A 144 21.50 -10.61 -13.48
C PRO A 144 21.34 -10.31 -11.97
N TRP A 145 22.24 -9.51 -11.41
CA TRP A 145 22.25 -9.11 -10.00
C TRP A 145 21.38 -7.86 -9.69
N ALA A 146 20.55 -7.40 -10.62
CA ALA A 146 19.79 -6.14 -10.49
C ALA A 146 18.85 -6.10 -9.26
N MET A 147 18.42 -7.24 -8.73
CA MET A 147 17.65 -7.30 -7.47
C MET A 147 18.49 -6.94 -6.22
N ILE A 148 19.81 -7.16 -6.26
CA ILE A 148 20.68 -6.96 -5.09
C ILE A 148 20.69 -5.49 -4.61
N PRO A 149 20.86 -4.47 -5.47
CA PRO A 149 20.84 -3.07 -5.03
C PRO A 149 19.51 -2.65 -4.39
N LEU A 150 18.36 -3.10 -4.94
CA LEU A 150 17.05 -2.83 -4.36
C LEU A 150 16.96 -3.41 -2.94
N VAL A 151 17.33 -4.67 -2.77
CA VAL A 151 17.30 -5.35 -1.47
C VAL A 151 18.29 -4.73 -0.49
N ALA A 152 19.50 -4.37 -0.94
CA ALA A 152 20.50 -3.67 -0.13
C ALA A 152 19.98 -2.31 0.35
N GLY A 153 19.29 -1.56 -0.52
CA GLY A 153 18.64 -0.30 -0.16
C GLY A 153 17.55 -0.48 0.92
N ILE A 154 16.73 -1.54 0.81
CA ILE A 154 15.71 -1.89 1.81
C ILE A 154 16.35 -2.23 3.16
N VAL A 155 17.39 -3.07 3.17
CA VAL A 155 18.11 -3.43 4.40
C VAL A 155 18.83 -2.23 5.00
N GLY A 156 19.52 -1.42 4.19
CA GLY A 156 20.13 -0.18 4.64
C GLY A 156 19.15 0.74 5.35
N ALA A 157 17.97 0.92 4.76
CA ALA A 157 16.89 1.69 5.37
C ALA A 157 16.37 1.06 6.67
N THR A 158 16.25 -0.28 6.70
CA THR A 158 15.85 -1.02 7.91
C THR A 158 16.86 -0.85 9.03
N VAL A 159 18.15 -0.95 8.73
CA VAL A 159 19.24 -0.74 9.69
C VAL A 159 19.19 0.67 10.26
N VAL A 160 19.09 1.71 9.41
CA VAL A 160 18.97 3.10 9.86
C VAL A 160 17.77 3.30 10.79
N ARG A 161 16.61 2.70 10.46
CA ARG A 161 15.39 2.80 11.27
C ARG A 161 15.39 1.94 12.53
N SER A 162 16.18 0.86 12.55
CA SER A 162 16.29 -0.05 13.71
C SER A 162 17.23 0.44 14.82
N MET A 163 17.92 1.58 14.60
CA MET A 163 18.79 2.16 15.63
C MET A 163 18.03 2.36 16.94
N PRO A 164 18.64 2.03 18.11
CA PRO A 164 17.97 2.07 19.41
C PRO A 164 17.39 3.45 19.72
N VAL A 165 16.25 3.45 20.40
CA VAL A 165 15.66 4.62 21.06
C VAL A 165 15.81 4.44 22.57
N SER A 166 15.83 5.54 23.32
CA SER A 166 16.14 5.56 24.75
C SER A 166 15.04 5.02 25.67
N HIS A 167 13.99 4.42 25.12
CA HIS A 167 12.84 3.92 25.88
C HIS A 167 12.40 2.52 25.44
N THR A 168 11.62 1.86 26.29
CA THR A 168 10.98 0.58 25.99
C THR A 168 9.59 0.80 25.37
N ALA A 169 9.15 -0.13 24.49
CA ALA A 169 7.82 -0.08 23.92
C ALA A 169 6.74 -0.30 24.99
N SER A 170 5.63 0.41 24.86
CA SER A 170 4.43 0.13 25.65
C SER A 170 3.80 -1.21 25.22
N ALA A 171 3.16 -1.91 26.18
CA ALA A 171 2.39 -3.12 25.85
C ALA A 171 1.13 -2.74 25.07
N PRO A 172 0.79 -3.44 23.98
CA PRO A 172 -0.46 -3.21 23.29
C PRO A 172 -1.63 -3.81 24.08
N GLU A 173 -2.78 -3.15 24.03
CA GLU A 173 -4.02 -3.73 24.57
C GLU A 173 -4.51 -4.85 23.61
N PRO A 174 -4.66 -6.13 24.09
CA PRO A 174 -4.96 -7.25 23.19
C PRO A 174 -6.26 -7.09 22.40
N ARG A 175 -7.29 -6.48 23.00
CA ARG A 175 -8.57 -6.22 22.34
C ARG A 175 -8.45 -5.20 21.23
N VAL A 176 -7.70 -4.12 21.44
CA VAL A 176 -7.42 -3.09 20.42
C VAL A 176 -6.59 -3.69 19.29
N MET A 177 -5.56 -4.45 19.63
CA MET A 177 -4.71 -5.14 18.66
C MET A 177 -5.55 -6.07 17.77
N ALA A 178 -6.45 -6.87 18.34
CA ALA A 178 -7.31 -7.79 17.57
C ALA A 178 -8.18 -7.04 16.55
N TRP A 179 -8.79 -5.91 16.92
CA TRP A 179 -9.61 -5.12 15.99
C TRP A 179 -8.78 -4.45 14.90
N VAL A 180 -7.62 -3.89 15.24
CA VAL A 180 -6.72 -3.26 14.27
C VAL A 180 -6.20 -4.27 13.27
N VAL A 181 -5.78 -5.45 13.74
CA VAL A 181 -5.32 -6.56 12.89
C VAL A 181 -6.45 -7.09 11.99
N ALA A 182 -7.67 -7.24 12.53
CA ALA A 182 -8.82 -7.68 11.74
C ALA A 182 -9.19 -6.67 10.64
N ASP A 183 -9.20 -5.36 10.95
CA ASP A 183 -9.48 -4.31 9.96
C ASP A 183 -8.44 -4.32 8.83
N VAL A 184 -7.16 -4.36 9.16
CA VAL A 184 -6.06 -4.42 8.18
C VAL A 184 -6.06 -5.75 7.43
N GLY A 185 -6.32 -6.87 8.11
CA GLY A 185 -6.38 -8.20 7.51
C GLY A 185 -7.47 -8.30 6.44
N ILE A 186 -8.68 -7.84 6.74
CA ILE A 186 -9.80 -7.85 5.81
C ILE A 186 -9.54 -6.93 4.61
N THR A 187 -9.07 -5.72 4.86
CA THR A 187 -8.96 -4.71 3.81
C THR A 187 -7.69 -4.86 2.96
N GLY A 188 -6.58 -5.24 3.58
CA GLY A 188 -5.31 -5.43 2.90
C GLY A 188 -5.19 -6.77 2.18
N GLY A 189 -5.87 -7.82 2.69
CA GLY A 189 -5.80 -9.18 2.12
C GLY A 189 -6.52 -9.36 0.78
N VAL A 190 -7.50 -8.52 0.47
CA VAL A 190 -8.30 -8.61 -0.78
C VAL A 190 -7.42 -8.57 -2.03
N TYR A 191 -6.47 -7.64 -2.10
CA TYR A 191 -5.67 -7.42 -3.32
C TYR A 191 -4.69 -8.56 -3.63
N PRO A 192 -3.87 -9.06 -2.67
CA PRO A 192 -3.01 -10.20 -2.95
C PRO A 192 -3.80 -11.48 -3.25
N LEU A 193 -4.94 -11.71 -2.58
CA LEU A 193 -5.82 -12.83 -2.89
C LEU A 193 -6.39 -12.72 -4.30
N LEU A 194 -6.86 -11.54 -4.69
CA LEU A 194 -7.36 -11.30 -6.03
C LEU A 194 -6.28 -11.52 -7.09
N ASN A 195 -5.05 -11.02 -6.86
CA ASN A 195 -3.95 -11.23 -7.81
C ASN A 195 -3.56 -12.71 -7.90
N ALA A 196 -3.62 -13.45 -6.79
CA ALA A 196 -3.39 -14.90 -6.81
C ALA A 196 -4.48 -15.64 -7.61
N VAL A 197 -5.74 -15.24 -7.49
CA VAL A 197 -6.85 -15.79 -8.29
C VAL A 197 -6.67 -15.44 -9.78
N ILE A 198 -6.28 -14.21 -10.11
CA ILE A 198 -5.98 -13.78 -11.48
C ILE A 198 -4.83 -14.63 -12.05
N LEU A 199 -3.75 -14.84 -11.27
CA LEU A 199 -2.64 -15.70 -11.68
C LEU A 199 -3.11 -17.12 -11.99
N GLY A 200 -3.96 -17.69 -11.14
CA GLY A 200 -4.46 -19.06 -11.30
C GLY A 200 -5.46 -19.25 -12.43
N LEU A 201 -6.31 -18.27 -12.71
CA LEU A 201 -7.40 -18.37 -13.67
C LEU A 201 -7.07 -17.74 -15.04
N LEU A 202 -6.40 -16.59 -15.06
CA LEU A 202 -6.10 -15.84 -16.28
C LEU A 202 -4.63 -15.94 -16.70
N GLY A 203 -3.79 -16.47 -15.83
CA GLY A 203 -2.37 -16.68 -16.10
C GLY A 203 -1.46 -15.50 -15.72
N PRO A 204 -0.14 -15.68 -15.93
CA PRO A 204 0.87 -14.79 -15.40
C PRO A 204 0.85 -13.38 -16.02
N LEU A 205 0.51 -13.24 -17.30
CA LEU A 205 0.42 -11.95 -17.96
C LEU A 205 -0.59 -11.02 -17.27
N HIS A 206 -1.80 -11.53 -17.02
CA HIS A 206 -2.85 -10.75 -16.37
C HIS A 206 -2.49 -10.42 -14.91
N ALA A 207 -1.81 -11.33 -14.18
CA ALA A 207 -1.36 -11.07 -12.82
C ALA A 207 -0.29 -9.96 -12.77
N VAL A 208 0.66 -9.96 -13.69
CA VAL A 208 1.68 -8.90 -13.82
C VAL A 208 1.03 -7.57 -14.16
N LEU A 209 0.12 -7.54 -15.15
CA LEU A 209 -0.58 -6.32 -15.55
C LEU A 209 -1.46 -5.78 -14.40
N PHE A 210 -2.20 -6.65 -13.72
CA PHE A 210 -3.02 -6.24 -12.56
C PHE A 210 -2.16 -5.62 -11.45
N ALA A 211 -1.04 -6.25 -11.09
CA ALA A 211 -0.13 -5.73 -10.08
C ALA A 211 0.50 -4.40 -10.51
N SER A 212 0.97 -4.29 -11.75
CA SER A 212 1.59 -3.07 -12.28
C SER A 212 0.60 -1.91 -12.35
N ILE A 213 -0.62 -2.14 -12.87
CA ILE A 213 -1.69 -1.14 -12.94
C ILE A 213 -2.10 -0.71 -11.53
N SER A 214 -2.28 -1.67 -10.60
CA SER A 214 -2.59 -1.37 -9.20
C SER A 214 -1.51 -0.53 -8.53
N THR A 215 -0.25 -0.77 -8.87
CA THR A 215 0.91 -0.03 -8.33
C THR A 215 0.95 1.39 -8.89
N VAL A 216 0.79 1.57 -10.20
CA VAL A 216 0.77 2.90 -10.84
C VAL A 216 -0.41 3.73 -10.32
N SER A 217 -1.62 3.15 -10.33
CA SER A 217 -2.80 3.83 -9.78
C SER A 217 -2.68 4.10 -8.28
N GLY A 218 -1.92 3.28 -7.54
CA GLY A 218 -1.61 3.45 -6.13
C GLY A 218 -0.87 4.75 -5.80
N LEU A 219 -0.19 5.37 -6.76
CA LEU A 219 0.44 6.70 -6.58
C LEU A 219 -0.60 7.77 -6.25
N LEU A 220 -1.84 7.63 -6.70
CA LEU A 220 -2.97 8.51 -6.35
C LEU A 220 -3.33 8.44 -4.86
N ALA A 221 -2.98 7.38 -4.16
CA ALA A 221 -3.21 7.26 -2.72
C ALA A 221 -2.29 8.20 -1.89
N ILE A 222 -1.19 8.70 -2.43
CA ILE A 222 -0.26 9.59 -1.70
C ILE A 222 -0.95 10.88 -1.26
N PRO A 223 -1.55 11.71 -2.16
CA PRO A 223 -2.27 12.91 -1.76
C PRO A 223 -3.51 12.58 -0.90
N LEU A 224 -4.20 11.47 -1.16
CA LEU A 224 -5.38 11.05 -0.42
C LEU A 224 -5.04 10.68 1.04
N ASN A 225 -3.97 9.94 1.27
CA ASN A 225 -3.51 9.60 2.60
C ASN A 225 -3.06 10.83 3.40
N PHE A 226 -2.43 11.81 2.74
CA PHE A 226 -2.09 13.08 3.35
C PHE A 226 -3.35 13.83 3.82
N MET A 227 -4.35 13.94 2.97
CA MET A 227 -5.63 14.56 3.32
C MET A 227 -6.34 13.83 4.45
N ARG A 228 -6.38 12.48 4.43
CA ARG A 228 -7.01 11.67 5.48
C ARG A 228 -6.45 11.99 6.87
N LEU A 229 -5.14 12.12 6.98
CA LEU A 229 -4.49 12.49 8.25
C LEU A 229 -4.86 13.91 8.70
N ARG A 230 -4.99 14.86 7.79
CA ARG A 230 -5.41 16.23 8.11
C ARG A 230 -6.87 16.30 8.53
N LEU A 231 -7.77 15.64 7.81
CA LEU A 231 -9.20 15.57 8.13
C LEU A 231 -9.51 14.90 9.46
N LEU A 232 -8.64 14.00 9.95
CA LEU A 232 -8.77 13.43 11.29
C LEU A 232 -8.47 14.45 12.39
N LYS A 233 -7.65 15.48 12.09
CA LYS A 233 -7.27 16.52 13.06
C LYS A 233 -8.14 17.78 12.96
N HIS A 234 -8.43 18.25 11.76
CA HIS A 234 -9.10 19.51 11.49
C HIS A 234 -10.10 19.36 10.33
N HIS A 235 -11.20 20.09 10.40
CA HIS A 235 -12.13 20.20 9.26
C HIS A 235 -11.74 21.43 8.45
N ALA A 236 -11.03 21.23 7.34
CA ALA A 236 -10.59 22.32 6.47
C ALA A 236 -11.06 22.06 5.03
N PRO A 237 -12.08 22.80 4.55
CA PRO A 237 -12.62 22.61 3.19
C PRO A 237 -11.57 22.86 2.10
N LEU A 238 -10.62 23.75 2.34
CA LEU A 238 -9.52 24.02 1.42
C LEU A 238 -8.63 22.80 1.19
N ASP A 239 -8.42 21.97 2.21
CA ASP A 239 -7.63 20.74 2.08
C ASP A 239 -8.31 19.70 1.18
N ILE A 240 -9.65 19.69 1.15
CA ILE A 240 -10.42 18.81 0.26
C ILE A 240 -10.21 19.25 -1.19
N VAL A 241 -10.32 20.54 -1.47
CA VAL A 241 -10.12 21.10 -2.82
C VAL A 241 -8.69 20.84 -3.30
N LEU A 242 -7.70 21.12 -2.46
CA LEU A 242 -6.28 20.87 -2.79
C LEU A 242 -6.00 19.39 -3.06
N SER A 243 -6.59 18.49 -2.27
CA SER A 243 -6.40 17.04 -2.48
C SER A 243 -7.10 16.55 -3.74
N ALA A 244 -8.29 17.07 -4.04
CA ALA A 244 -8.99 16.79 -5.29
C ALA A 244 -8.19 17.27 -6.50
N ALA A 245 -7.66 18.51 -6.45
CA ALA A 245 -6.82 19.06 -7.50
C ALA A 245 -5.51 18.27 -7.67
N ALA A 246 -4.84 17.88 -6.56
CA ALA A 246 -3.64 17.07 -6.60
C ALA A 246 -3.91 15.65 -7.17
N THR A 247 -5.04 15.05 -6.81
CA THR A 247 -5.47 13.75 -7.34
C THR A 247 -5.76 13.83 -8.84
N LEU A 248 -6.46 14.89 -9.28
CA LEU A 248 -6.73 15.13 -10.70
C LEU A 248 -5.41 15.38 -11.48
N GLY A 249 -4.53 16.22 -10.94
CA GLY A 249 -3.21 16.46 -11.54
C GLY A 249 -2.38 15.18 -11.68
N ALA A 250 -2.35 14.35 -10.64
CA ALA A 250 -1.65 13.07 -10.67
C ALA A 250 -2.29 12.09 -11.67
N LEU A 251 -3.62 12.07 -11.80
CA LEU A 251 -4.33 11.28 -12.81
C LEU A 251 -3.91 11.71 -14.22
N ILE A 252 -3.90 13.01 -14.50
CA ILE A 252 -3.48 13.54 -15.81
C ILE A 252 -2.03 13.13 -16.11
N VAL A 253 -1.12 13.27 -15.14
CA VAL A 253 0.29 12.86 -15.31
C VAL A 253 0.40 11.36 -15.62
N ILE A 254 -0.34 10.50 -14.91
CA ILE A 254 -0.35 9.05 -15.17
C ILE A 254 -0.82 8.76 -16.60
N VAL A 255 -1.93 9.36 -17.04
CA VAL A 255 -2.46 9.17 -18.40
C VAL A 255 -1.48 9.67 -19.45
N VAL A 256 -0.86 10.84 -19.24
CA VAL A 256 0.18 11.37 -20.16
C VAL A 256 1.39 10.43 -20.23
N CYS A 257 1.88 9.93 -19.10
CA CYS A 257 2.98 8.97 -19.05
C CYS A 257 2.62 7.67 -19.81
N GLU A 258 1.38 7.19 -19.70
CA GLU A 258 0.89 6.05 -20.47
C GLU A 258 0.92 6.31 -21.97
N LEU A 259 0.36 7.43 -22.41
CA LEU A 259 0.31 7.83 -23.82
C LEU A 259 1.71 8.03 -24.42
N LEU A 260 2.67 8.47 -23.61
CA LEU A 260 4.08 8.60 -24.00
C LEU A 260 4.86 7.28 -23.94
N GLY A 261 4.22 6.16 -23.55
CA GLY A 261 4.86 4.85 -23.47
C GLY A 261 5.83 4.66 -22.30
N VAL A 262 5.81 5.58 -21.32
CA VAL A 262 6.72 5.53 -20.15
C VAL A 262 6.56 4.22 -19.38
N PHE A 263 5.33 3.75 -19.18
CA PHE A 263 5.10 2.51 -18.43
C PHE A 263 5.49 1.25 -19.24
N GLY A 264 5.33 1.25 -20.56
CA GLY A 264 5.87 0.21 -21.42
C GLY A 264 7.40 0.13 -21.33
N PHE A 265 8.07 1.29 -21.28
CA PHE A 265 9.51 1.34 -21.03
C PHE A 265 9.87 0.80 -19.65
N VAL A 266 9.13 1.15 -18.58
CA VAL A 266 9.40 0.73 -17.20
C VAL A 266 9.10 -0.74 -16.97
N PHE A 267 7.92 -1.23 -17.39
CA PHE A 267 7.41 -2.58 -17.07
C PHE A 267 7.67 -3.63 -18.17
N GLY A 268 8.27 -3.21 -19.29
CA GLY A 268 8.69 -4.12 -20.37
C GLY A 268 7.62 -4.35 -21.44
N SER A 269 7.95 -5.23 -22.41
CA SER A 269 7.17 -5.45 -23.63
C SER A 269 5.76 -5.99 -23.42
N ASN A 270 5.47 -6.57 -22.27
CA ASN A 270 4.14 -7.05 -21.91
C ASN A 270 3.14 -5.91 -21.63
N TRP A 271 3.63 -4.71 -21.37
CA TRP A 271 2.81 -3.52 -21.17
C TRP A 271 2.60 -2.84 -22.53
N THR A 272 1.41 -2.97 -23.08
CA THR A 272 1.03 -2.33 -24.36
C THR A 272 -0.14 -1.38 -24.16
N LEU A 273 -0.11 -0.23 -24.83
CA LEU A 273 -1.14 0.81 -24.69
C LEU A 273 -2.56 0.26 -24.92
N SER A 274 -2.73 -0.64 -25.90
CA SER A 274 -4.03 -1.25 -26.21
C SER A 274 -4.58 -2.14 -25.10
N ALA A 275 -3.70 -2.80 -24.34
CA ALA A 275 -4.11 -3.69 -23.26
C ALA A 275 -4.24 -2.98 -21.89
N THR A 276 -3.56 -1.84 -21.71
CA THR A 276 -3.41 -1.22 -20.39
C THR A 276 -4.15 0.09 -20.20
N LEU A 277 -4.39 0.87 -21.28
CA LEU A 277 -4.97 2.22 -21.15
C LEU A 277 -6.33 2.22 -20.44
N VAL A 278 -7.27 1.38 -20.88
CA VAL A 278 -8.63 1.35 -20.31
C VAL A 278 -8.62 0.79 -18.88
N PRO A 279 -7.98 -0.36 -18.59
CA PRO A 279 -7.83 -0.83 -17.21
C PRO A 279 -7.10 0.16 -16.29
N LEU A 280 -6.09 0.87 -16.79
CA LEU A 280 -5.37 1.89 -16.01
C LEU A 280 -6.27 3.08 -15.65
N ILE A 281 -7.07 3.58 -16.61
CA ILE A 281 -8.04 4.64 -16.33
C ILE A 281 -9.06 4.16 -15.29
N ALA A 282 -9.60 2.95 -15.44
CA ALA A 282 -10.55 2.38 -14.47
C ALA A 282 -9.93 2.25 -13.07
N ALA A 283 -8.67 1.79 -12.99
CA ALA A 283 -7.92 1.70 -11.73
C ALA A 283 -7.66 3.07 -11.10
N CYS A 284 -7.32 4.08 -11.91
CA CYS A 284 -7.13 5.43 -11.44
C CYS A 284 -8.44 6.07 -10.92
N LEU A 285 -9.56 5.84 -11.62
CA LEU A 285 -10.88 6.27 -11.16
C LEU A 285 -11.28 5.59 -9.86
N TRP A 286 -11.02 4.28 -9.74
CA TRP A 286 -11.21 3.58 -8.48
C TRP A 286 -10.41 4.20 -7.33
N ARG A 287 -9.12 4.50 -7.53
CA ARG A 287 -8.31 5.17 -6.51
C ARG A 287 -8.78 6.59 -6.21
N ALA A 288 -9.17 7.34 -7.22
CA ALA A 288 -9.72 8.68 -7.04
C ALA A 288 -11.06 8.67 -6.27
N ALA A 289 -11.91 7.65 -6.46
CA ALA A 289 -13.17 7.48 -5.74
C ALA A 289 -12.96 7.33 -4.22
N SER A 290 -11.78 6.91 -3.76
CA SER A 290 -11.45 6.85 -2.33
C SER A 290 -11.39 8.24 -1.65
N LEU A 291 -11.39 9.33 -2.42
CA LEU A 291 -11.62 10.67 -1.92
C LEU A 291 -13.02 10.79 -1.28
N ALA A 292 -14.03 10.21 -1.93
CA ALA A 292 -15.42 10.25 -1.45
C ALA A 292 -15.62 9.42 -0.16
N THR A 293 -14.87 8.34 0.03
CA THR A 293 -14.92 7.53 1.27
C THR A 293 -14.18 8.19 2.43
N THR A 294 -13.14 8.98 2.14
CA THR A 294 -12.26 9.55 3.17
C THR A 294 -12.96 10.53 4.10
N ILE A 295 -13.85 11.37 3.58
CA ILE A 295 -14.56 12.42 4.36
C ILE A 295 -15.51 11.78 5.39
N PRO A 296 -16.51 10.95 4.98
CA PRO A 296 -17.42 10.33 5.94
C PRO A 296 -16.71 9.37 6.89
N PHE A 297 -15.67 8.65 6.43
CA PHE A 297 -14.81 7.82 7.28
C PHE A 297 -14.18 8.63 8.43
N ALA A 298 -13.52 9.74 8.11
CA ALA A 298 -12.88 10.59 9.12
C ALA A 298 -13.90 11.16 10.13
N SER A 299 -15.10 11.50 9.65
CA SER A 299 -16.18 11.99 10.49
C SER A 299 -16.69 10.93 11.46
N LEU A 300 -17.02 9.72 10.97
CA LEU A 300 -17.48 8.59 11.80
C LEU A 300 -16.41 8.16 12.82
N ARG A 301 -15.14 8.17 12.44
CA ARG A 301 -14.05 7.83 13.36
C ARG A 301 -13.88 8.86 14.47
N ARG A 302 -14.10 10.16 14.19
CA ARG A 302 -14.15 11.22 15.21
C ARG A 302 -15.32 11.07 16.18
N MET A 303 -16.48 10.55 15.71
CA MET A 303 -17.64 10.22 16.53
C MET A 303 -17.45 8.96 17.39
N GLY A 304 -16.30 8.28 17.31
CA GLY A 304 -16.03 7.05 18.07
C GLY A 304 -16.62 5.77 17.48
N GLU A 305 -17.18 5.81 16.25
CA GLU A 305 -17.90 4.70 15.61
C GLU A 305 -16.95 3.69 14.91
N ALA A 306 -15.83 3.36 15.52
CA ALA A 306 -14.83 2.47 14.94
C ALA A 306 -15.39 1.07 14.62
N LYS A 307 -16.20 0.49 15.51
CA LYS A 307 -16.84 -0.82 15.30
C LYS A 307 -17.77 -0.82 14.10
N LEU A 308 -18.61 0.20 13.97
CA LEU A 308 -19.53 0.34 12.85
C LEU A 308 -18.75 0.45 11.53
N LEU A 309 -17.68 1.27 11.51
CA LEU A 309 -16.81 1.41 10.36
C LEU A 309 -16.19 0.09 9.93
N THR A 310 -15.65 -0.70 10.86
CA THR A 310 -15.04 -2.01 10.56
C THR A 310 -16.07 -2.97 9.97
N ILE A 311 -17.29 -3.02 10.54
CA ILE A 311 -18.36 -3.90 10.03
C ILE A 311 -18.77 -3.48 8.61
N LEU A 312 -19.05 -2.19 8.38
CA LEU A 312 -19.43 -1.69 7.06
C LEU A 312 -18.34 -1.96 6.01
N ARG A 313 -17.08 -1.74 6.40
CA ARG A 313 -15.94 -1.98 5.54
C ARG A 313 -15.76 -3.46 5.19
N ALA A 314 -15.89 -4.35 6.18
CA ALA A 314 -15.83 -5.79 5.98
C ALA A 314 -16.95 -6.26 5.05
N SER A 315 -18.19 -5.80 5.26
CA SER A 315 -19.34 -6.16 4.44
C SER A 315 -19.15 -5.74 2.97
N VAL A 316 -18.73 -4.49 2.73
CA VAL A 316 -18.48 -4.01 1.37
C VAL A 316 -17.28 -4.72 0.74
N ALA A 317 -16.22 -5.00 1.50
CA ALA A 317 -15.05 -5.72 0.99
C ALA A 317 -15.41 -7.14 0.53
N VAL A 318 -16.23 -7.86 1.31
CA VAL A 318 -16.74 -9.21 0.94
C VAL A 318 -17.59 -9.13 -0.33
N VAL A 319 -18.56 -8.22 -0.40
CA VAL A 319 -19.42 -8.05 -1.59
C VAL A 319 -18.57 -7.71 -2.81
N THR A 320 -17.64 -6.77 -2.70
CA THR A 320 -16.74 -6.38 -3.79
C THR A 320 -15.86 -7.54 -4.22
N PHE A 321 -15.30 -8.30 -3.28
CA PHE A 321 -14.47 -9.47 -3.59
C PHE A 321 -15.26 -10.54 -4.35
N VAL A 322 -16.45 -10.91 -3.87
CA VAL A 322 -17.33 -11.89 -4.54
C VAL A 322 -17.73 -11.40 -5.93
N ALA A 323 -18.14 -10.13 -6.07
CA ALA A 323 -18.46 -9.55 -7.36
C ALA A 323 -17.26 -9.55 -8.31
N THR A 324 -16.04 -9.29 -7.79
CA THR A 324 -14.82 -9.35 -8.61
C THR A 324 -14.52 -10.77 -9.08
N LEU A 325 -14.68 -11.78 -8.20
CA LEU A 325 -14.52 -13.19 -8.59
C LEU A 325 -15.49 -13.59 -9.72
N ALA A 326 -16.70 -13.04 -9.74
CA ALA A 326 -17.68 -13.32 -10.79
C ALA A 326 -17.29 -12.74 -12.16
N VAL A 327 -16.49 -11.66 -12.21
CA VAL A 327 -16.06 -11.06 -13.48
C VAL A 327 -14.67 -11.51 -13.93
N VAL A 328 -13.86 -12.13 -13.06
CA VAL A 328 -12.53 -12.67 -13.46
C VAL A 328 -12.60 -13.57 -14.68
N PRO A 329 -13.58 -14.50 -14.83
CA PRO A 329 -13.67 -15.37 -16.02
C PRO A 329 -13.87 -14.63 -17.36
N LEU A 330 -14.27 -13.34 -17.33
CA LEU A 330 -14.39 -12.53 -18.56
C LEU A 330 -13.03 -12.23 -19.20
N GLY A 331 -11.91 -12.42 -18.49
CA GLY A 331 -10.56 -12.27 -19.02
C GLY A 331 -10.10 -10.82 -19.25
N ASP A 332 -10.88 -9.82 -18.86
CA ASP A 332 -10.56 -8.40 -19.04
C ASP A 332 -10.40 -7.69 -17.70
N LEU A 333 -9.21 -7.15 -17.46
CA LEU A 333 -8.87 -6.39 -16.24
C LEU A 333 -9.73 -5.15 -16.06
N THR A 334 -10.29 -4.60 -17.13
CA THR A 334 -11.18 -3.43 -17.07
C THR A 334 -12.38 -3.69 -16.16
N TRP A 335 -13.02 -4.86 -16.34
CA TRP A 335 -14.17 -5.25 -15.51
C TRP A 335 -13.79 -5.44 -14.04
N ILE A 336 -12.59 -5.99 -13.79
CA ILE A 336 -12.08 -6.16 -12.43
C ILE A 336 -11.94 -4.79 -11.75
N PHE A 337 -11.29 -3.82 -12.40
CA PHE A 337 -11.15 -2.48 -11.85
C PHE A 337 -12.47 -1.71 -11.80
N ALA A 338 -13.39 -1.94 -12.73
CA ALA A 338 -14.74 -1.35 -12.67
C ALA A 338 -15.53 -1.85 -11.45
N VAL A 339 -15.45 -3.14 -11.13
CA VAL A 339 -16.09 -3.69 -9.92
C VAL A 339 -15.44 -3.13 -8.66
N LEU A 340 -14.11 -2.98 -8.62
CA LEU A 340 -13.43 -2.33 -7.50
C LEU A 340 -13.86 -0.86 -7.34
N LEU A 341 -14.04 -0.12 -8.44
CA LEU A 341 -14.58 1.23 -8.44
C LEU A 341 -16.00 1.28 -7.87
N LEU A 342 -16.88 0.38 -8.33
CA LEU A 342 -18.25 0.29 -7.83
C LEU A 342 -18.28 -0.05 -6.33
N GLY A 343 -17.40 -0.94 -5.88
CA GLY A 343 -17.22 -1.27 -4.46
C GLY A 343 -16.80 -0.05 -3.64
N GLU A 344 -15.87 0.76 -4.13
CA GLU A 344 -15.44 1.98 -3.45
C GLU A 344 -16.57 3.03 -3.38
N LEU A 345 -17.34 3.19 -4.46
CA LEU A 345 -18.52 4.07 -4.47
C LEU A 345 -19.61 3.58 -3.51
N LEU A 346 -19.88 2.26 -3.47
CA LEU A 346 -20.80 1.66 -2.51
C LEU A 346 -20.34 1.94 -1.07
N GLN A 347 -19.04 1.83 -0.81
CA GLN A 347 -18.46 2.14 0.50
C GLN A 347 -18.65 3.63 0.86
N ALA A 348 -18.45 4.55 -0.09
CA ALA A 348 -18.69 5.97 0.12
C ALA A 348 -20.16 6.26 0.51
N VAL A 349 -21.10 5.65 -0.22
CA VAL A 349 -22.54 5.80 0.06
C VAL A 349 -22.88 5.23 1.43
N THR A 350 -22.42 4.01 1.76
CA THR A 350 -22.72 3.39 3.07
C THR A 350 -22.15 4.21 4.23
N TYR A 351 -20.96 4.76 4.11
CA TYR A 351 -20.37 5.63 5.13
C TYR A 351 -21.14 6.95 5.26
N GLU A 352 -21.54 7.56 4.15
CA GLU A 352 -22.29 8.80 4.19
C GLU A 352 -23.67 8.61 4.82
N VAL A 353 -24.39 7.54 4.47
CA VAL A 353 -25.67 7.20 5.10
C VAL A 353 -25.51 6.97 6.61
N ALA A 354 -24.49 6.21 7.01
CA ALA A 354 -24.19 5.97 8.43
C ALA A 354 -23.87 7.28 9.16
N ARG A 355 -23.08 8.17 8.56
CA ARG A 355 -22.73 9.48 9.10
C ARG A 355 -23.97 10.34 9.32
N ARG A 356 -24.85 10.44 8.31
CA ARG A 356 -26.10 11.25 8.40
C ARG A 356 -27.02 10.74 9.51
N ARG A 357 -27.21 9.41 9.60
CA ARG A 357 -28.03 8.79 10.66
C ARG A 357 -27.49 9.10 12.05
N ARG A 358 -26.18 9.02 12.26
CA ARG A 358 -25.55 9.32 13.55
C ARG A 358 -25.61 10.80 13.90
N THR A 359 -25.39 11.69 12.93
CA THR A 359 -25.54 13.15 13.15
C THR A 359 -26.97 13.51 13.53
N ALA A 360 -27.98 12.93 12.87
CA ALA A 360 -29.37 13.15 13.20
C ALA A 360 -29.73 12.67 14.61
N ALA A 361 -29.24 11.49 15.02
CA ALA A 361 -29.45 10.96 16.37
C ALA A 361 -28.83 11.83 17.47
N LEU A 362 -27.64 12.39 17.25
CA LEU A 362 -26.98 13.30 18.18
C LEU A 362 -27.71 14.65 18.28
N GLY A 363 -28.25 15.17 17.16
CA GLY A 363 -29.04 16.40 17.15
C GLY A 363 -30.38 16.25 17.85
N ALA A 364 -31.03 15.08 17.78
CA ALA A 364 -32.30 14.80 18.46
C ALA A 364 -32.15 14.58 19.97
N GLY A 365 -30.98 14.09 20.43
CA GLY A 365 -30.68 13.87 21.86
C GLY A 365 -30.24 15.12 22.64
N GLY A 366 -29.99 16.26 21.97
CA GLY A 366 -29.57 17.53 22.58
C GLY A 366 -30.70 18.48 23.00
N ILE A 367 -31.96 18.07 22.90
CA ILE A 367 -33.16 18.91 23.22
C ILE A 367 -33.90 18.31 24.45
N GLY A 368 -33.22 17.52 25.28
CA GLY A 368 -33.80 16.97 26.51
C GLY A 368 -33.15 17.52 27.77
#